data_70f14fa8d6fe35fc5d17e292fe58787a
#
_entry.id   70f14fa8d6fe35fc5d17e292fe58787a
#
_cell.length_a   1.000
_cell.length_b   1.000
_cell.length_c   1.000
_cell.angle_alpha   90.00
_cell.angle_beta   90.00
_cell.angle_gamma   90.00
#
_symmetry.space_group_name_H-M   'P 1'
#
loop_
_entity.id
_entity.type
_entity.pdbx_description
1 polymer ?
#
loop_
_entity_poly.entity_id
_entity_poly.type
_entity_poly.pdbx_seq_one_letter_code
_entity_poly.pdbx_strand_id
1 'polypeptide(L)'
;QAREIDMGKTNIASECRVIFSRNYNDIYNDKGDLLYYAKPNGERAAILENDEWIYLTGSGATPDGYRPFLRKFSLKTLESKDIFVSGLDKFEDFTGFADPKRKLIVTRREDPETPPNYFIRAVKNNVALEPEPITNFTSPNKELAEVKKELIKYERNDGVPLSGTLYYPLGYKPGKRYPTLV
;
A
#
# COMPACT_ATOMS: atom_id res chain seq x y z
N GLN A 1 -12.44 9.59 -10.34
CA GLN A 1 -13.35 8.78 -11.14
C GLN A 1 -12.55 7.97 -12.16
N ALA A 2 -12.62 6.64 -12.10
CA ALA A 2 -11.99 5.79 -13.09
C ALA A 2 -12.99 5.43 -14.19
N ARG A 3 -12.55 5.46 -15.44
CA ARG A 3 -13.37 5.19 -16.61
C ARG A 3 -12.69 4.23 -17.57
N GLU A 4 -13.46 3.36 -18.18
CA GLU A 4 -13.07 2.52 -19.31
C GLU A 4 -13.60 3.13 -20.60
N ILE A 5 -12.76 3.18 -21.64
CA ILE A 5 -13.09 3.73 -22.96
C ILE A 5 -12.70 2.71 -24.00
N ASP A 6 -13.66 2.34 -24.87
CA ASP A 6 -13.37 1.55 -26.07
C ASP A 6 -12.90 2.47 -27.20
N MET A 7 -11.60 2.44 -27.49
CA MET A 7 -10.95 3.27 -28.50
C MET A 7 -11.26 2.82 -29.95
N GLY A 8 -11.89 1.67 -30.14
CA GLY A 8 -12.30 1.17 -31.46
C GLY A 8 -13.59 1.81 -31.98
N LYS A 9 -14.28 2.60 -31.16
CA LYS A 9 -15.59 3.20 -31.50
C LYS A 9 -15.47 4.69 -31.79
N THR A 10 -16.37 5.17 -32.66
CA THR A 10 -16.32 6.55 -33.19
C THR A 10 -16.89 7.63 -32.24
N ASN A 11 -17.62 7.25 -31.18
CA ASN A 11 -18.22 8.18 -30.22
C ASN A 11 -17.77 7.87 -28.78
N ILE A 12 -16.55 8.25 -28.46
CA ILE A 12 -15.89 7.97 -27.18
C ILE A 12 -16.67 8.55 -25.97
N ALA A 13 -17.33 9.70 -26.12
CA ALA A 13 -17.98 10.38 -25.02
C ALA A 13 -19.23 9.66 -24.50
N SER A 14 -19.99 8.98 -25.37
CA SER A 14 -21.20 8.24 -25.02
C SER A 14 -20.95 6.81 -24.52
N GLU A 15 -19.70 6.30 -24.65
CA GLU A 15 -19.35 4.91 -24.37
C GLU A 15 -18.42 4.75 -23.16
N CYS A 16 -18.13 5.84 -22.46
CA CYS A 16 -17.36 5.79 -21.22
C CYS A 16 -18.17 5.10 -20.12
N ARG A 17 -17.72 3.93 -19.68
CA ARG A 17 -18.24 3.30 -18.47
C ARG A 17 -17.47 3.77 -17.24
N VAL A 18 -18.18 4.29 -16.23
CA VAL A 18 -17.57 4.57 -14.93
C VAL A 18 -17.32 3.25 -14.22
N ILE A 19 -16.06 2.94 -13.92
CA ILE A 19 -15.66 1.73 -13.21
C ILE A 19 -15.84 1.91 -11.70
N PHE A 20 -15.34 3.02 -11.16
CA PHE A 20 -15.60 3.45 -9.79
C PHE A 20 -15.44 4.96 -9.65
N SER A 21 -16.15 5.51 -8.66
CA SER A 21 -16.06 6.91 -8.30
C SER A 21 -16.13 7.05 -6.78
N ARG A 22 -15.28 7.91 -6.21
CA ARG A 22 -15.27 8.20 -4.77
C ARG A 22 -14.94 9.66 -4.53
N ASN A 23 -15.20 10.14 -3.32
CA ASN A 23 -14.66 11.41 -2.86
C ASN A 23 -13.14 11.26 -2.68
N TYR A 24 -12.38 12.23 -3.17
CA TYR A 24 -10.92 12.24 -3.05
C TYR A 24 -10.44 12.15 -1.59
N ASN A 25 -11.16 12.80 -0.68
CA ASN A 25 -10.82 12.81 0.76
C ASN A 25 -11.23 11.53 1.50
N ASP A 26 -11.96 10.61 0.86
CA ASP A 26 -12.34 9.33 1.45
C ASP A 26 -11.21 8.31 1.27
N ILE A 27 -10.23 8.39 2.17
CA ILE A 27 -9.04 7.53 2.14
C ILE A 27 -9.35 6.07 2.48
N TYR A 28 -10.41 5.81 3.27
CA TYR A 28 -10.76 4.44 3.69
C TYR A 28 -11.41 3.62 2.58
N ASN A 29 -12.05 4.26 1.62
CA ASN A 29 -12.66 3.60 0.46
C ASN A 29 -11.77 3.67 -0.80
N ASP A 30 -10.47 3.94 -0.63
CA ASP A 30 -9.53 3.98 -1.75
C ASP A 30 -9.37 2.60 -2.39
N LYS A 31 -9.68 2.53 -3.69
CA LYS A 31 -9.50 1.30 -4.48
C LYS A 31 -8.06 1.06 -4.88
N GLY A 32 -7.22 2.08 -4.73
CA GLY A 32 -5.81 2.08 -5.13
C GLY A 32 -5.57 2.68 -6.52
N ASP A 33 -4.29 2.82 -6.82
CA ASP A 33 -3.79 3.33 -8.08
C ASP A 33 -3.55 2.19 -9.08
N LEU A 34 -3.84 2.46 -10.35
CA LEU A 34 -3.66 1.52 -11.43
C LEU A 34 -2.17 1.27 -11.70
N LEU A 35 -1.80 0.00 -11.81
CA LEU A 35 -0.44 -0.37 -12.20
C LEU A 35 -0.25 -0.29 -13.71
N TYR A 36 0.88 0.30 -14.11
CA TYR A 36 1.27 0.50 -15.51
C TYR A 36 2.60 -0.19 -15.80
N TYR A 37 2.79 -0.54 -17.06
CA TYR A 37 4.10 -0.86 -17.61
C TYR A 37 4.49 0.16 -18.69
N ALA A 38 5.79 0.37 -18.87
CA ALA A 38 6.30 1.22 -19.93
C ALA A 38 6.38 0.41 -21.25
N LYS A 39 5.80 0.95 -22.31
CA LYS A 39 5.95 0.43 -23.66
C LYS A 39 7.31 0.86 -24.26
N PRO A 40 7.81 0.16 -25.31
CA PRO A 40 9.06 0.54 -25.97
C PRO A 40 9.10 1.98 -26.53
N ASN A 41 7.93 2.53 -26.86
CA ASN A 41 7.78 3.92 -27.35
C ASN A 41 7.72 4.97 -26.21
N GLY A 42 7.91 4.57 -24.96
CA GLY A 42 7.86 5.44 -23.78
C GLY A 42 6.45 5.71 -23.23
N GLU A 43 5.40 5.27 -23.90
CA GLU A 43 4.03 5.35 -23.36
C GLU A 43 3.84 4.40 -22.19
N ARG A 44 2.89 4.74 -21.32
CA ARG A 44 2.46 3.86 -20.22
C ARG A 44 1.15 3.18 -20.57
N ALA A 45 1.09 1.87 -20.38
CA ALA A 45 -0.12 1.11 -20.54
C ALA A 45 -0.48 0.40 -19.23
N ALA A 46 -1.77 0.32 -18.91
CA ALA A 46 -2.26 -0.44 -17.77
C ALA A 46 -1.88 -1.92 -17.90
N ILE A 47 -1.52 -2.52 -16.79
CA ILE A 47 -1.32 -3.98 -16.75
C ILE A 47 -2.69 -4.64 -16.81
N LEU A 48 -2.99 -5.28 -17.95
CA LEU A 48 -4.22 -6.00 -18.20
C LEU A 48 -3.93 -7.50 -18.34
N GLU A 49 -4.73 -8.33 -17.71
CA GLU A 49 -4.63 -9.79 -17.77
C GLU A 49 -5.95 -10.38 -18.27
N ASN A 50 -5.87 -11.16 -19.36
CA ASN A 50 -7.00 -11.87 -20.01
C ASN A 50 -8.17 -10.91 -20.39
N ASP A 51 -7.88 -9.68 -20.77
CA ASP A 51 -8.86 -8.64 -21.14
C ASP A 51 -9.95 -8.42 -20.09
N GLU A 52 -9.60 -8.66 -18.84
CA GLU A 52 -10.55 -8.55 -17.73
C GLU A 52 -9.93 -7.92 -16.49
N TRP A 53 -8.75 -8.38 -16.07
CA TRP A 53 -8.20 -8.03 -14.76
C TRP A 53 -7.16 -6.92 -14.86
N ILE A 54 -7.38 -5.85 -14.13
CA ILE A 54 -6.37 -4.82 -13.87
C ILE A 54 -5.78 -5.01 -12.47
N TYR A 55 -4.61 -4.40 -12.25
CA TYR A 55 -3.92 -4.46 -10.96
C TYR A 55 -3.93 -3.08 -10.32
N LEU A 56 -4.28 -3.04 -9.04
CA LEU A 56 -4.34 -1.84 -8.21
C LEU A 56 -3.43 -2.02 -6.99
N THR A 57 -2.75 -0.95 -6.59
CA THR A 57 -1.97 -0.87 -5.35
C THR A 57 -2.32 0.41 -4.61
N GLY A 58 -2.25 0.39 -3.28
CA GLY A 58 -2.59 1.54 -2.48
C GLY A 58 -2.13 1.41 -1.04
N SER A 59 -2.24 2.50 -0.29
CA SER A 59 -1.83 2.58 1.11
C SER A 59 -2.72 1.77 2.05
N GLY A 60 -3.96 1.49 1.67
CA GLY A 60 -4.89 0.69 2.47
C GLY A 60 -5.15 1.32 3.85
N ALA A 61 -5.53 2.60 3.87
CA ALA A 61 -5.85 3.30 5.12
C ALA A 61 -6.96 2.60 5.89
N THR A 62 -6.76 2.39 7.19
CA THR A 62 -7.75 1.87 8.15
C THR A 62 -7.72 2.71 9.43
N PRO A 63 -8.74 2.62 10.29
CA PRO A 63 -8.72 3.30 11.60
C PRO A 63 -7.53 2.88 12.49
N ASP A 64 -6.93 1.71 12.24
CA ASP A 64 -5.82 1.15 13.01
C ASP A 64 -4.44 1.37 12.37
N GLY A 65 -4.39 2.00 11.19
CA GLY A 65 -3.16 2.30 10.47
C GLY A 65 -3.23 1.93 9.00
N TYR A 66 -2.10 2.00 8.32
CA TYR A 66 -1.99 1.68 6.91
C TYR A 66 -1.73 0.18 6.70
N ARG A 67 -2.44 -0.40 5.75
CA ARG A 67 -2.26 -1.78 5.28
C ARG A 67 -2.10 -1.81 3.77
N PRO A 68 -0.91 -1.44 3.26
CA PRO A 68 -0.67 -1.45 1.81
C PRO A 68 -1.08 -2.76 1.17
N PHE A 69 -1.57 -2.67 -0.06
CA PHE A 69 -2.12 -3.82 -0.75
C PHE A 69 -1.72 -3.87 -2.23
N LEU A 70 -1.76 -5.07 -2.78
CA LEU A 70 -1.83 -5.38 -4.20
C LEU A 70 -3.10 -6.18 -4.45
N ARG A 71 -3.95 -5.75 -5.37
CA ARG A 71 -5.18 -6.45 -5.74
C ARG A 71 -5.41 -6.52 -7.23
N LYS A 72 -6.15 -7.53 -7.65
CA LYS A 72 -6.78 -7.59 -8.97
C LYS A 72 -8.18 -7.01 -8.88
N PHE A 73 -8.57 -6.32 -9.93
CA PHE A 73 -9.92 -5.79 -10.08
C PHE A 73 -10.47 -6.21 -11.45
N SER A 74 -11.64 -6.85 -11.46
CA SER A 74 -12.30 -7.28 -12.70
C SER A 74 -13.06 -6.12 -13.34
N LEU A 75 -12.74 -5.81 -14.59
CA LEU A 75 -13.48 -4.84 -15.39
C LEU A 75 -14.88 -5.36 -15.78
N LYS A 76 -15.09 -6.68 -15.74
CA LYS A 76 -16.39 -7.29 -16.09
C LYS A 76 -17.34 -7.32 -14.92
N THR A 77 -16.89 -7.89 -13.78
CA THR A 77 -17.74 -8.10 -12.59
C THR A 77 -17.67 -6.95 -11.58
N LEU A 78 -16.67 -6.07 -11.69
CA LEU A 78 -16.35 -4.98 -10.75
C LEU A 78 -15.96 -5.49 -9.35
N GLU A 79 -15.55 -6.75 -9.26
CA GLU A 79 -15.08 -7.35 -8.01
C GLU A 79 -13.58 -7.21 -7.84
N SER A 80 -13.13 -7.14 -6.60
CA SER A 80 -11.72 -7.10 -6.22
C SER A 80 -11.27 -8.40 -5.59
N LYS A 81 -10.01 -8.81 -5.85
CA LYS A 81 -9.35 -9.93 -5.18
C LYS A 81 -7.98 -9.47 -4.68
N ASP A 82 -7.80 -9.47 -3.37
CA ASP A 82 -6.52 -9.12 -2.79
C ASP A 82 -5.50 -10.24 -3.00
N ILE A 83 -4.36 -9.87 -3.61
CA ILE A 83 -3.21 -10.76 -3.81
C ILE A 83 -2.31 -10.67 -2.59
N PHE A 84 -2.10 -9.46 -2.09
CA PHE A 84 -1.28 -9.14 -0.95
C PHE A 84 -1.93 -8.01 -0.15
N VAL A 85 -1.90 -8.11 1.17
CA VAL A 85 -2.26 -7.05 2.11
C VAL A 85 -1.28 -7.09 3.27
N SER A 86 -0.70 -5.94 3.61
CA SER A 86 0.22 -5.81 4.75
C SER A 86 -0.47 -6.12 6.08
N GLY A 87 0.26 -6.73 7.01
CA GLY A 87 -0.15 -6.81 8.41
C GLY A 87 -0.20 -5.44 9.08
N LEU A 88 -0.63 -5.40 10.35
CA LEU A 88 -0.59 -4.19 11.18
C LEU A 88 0.71 -4.09 11.99
N ASP A 89 1.40 -5.20 12.18
CA ASP A 89 2.66 -5.31 12.93
C ASP A 89 3.88 -4.78 12.16
N LYS A 90 3.78 -4.73 10.84
CA LYS A 90 4.85 -4.28 9.95
C LYS A 90 4.25 -3.48 8.81
N PHE A 91 4.97 -2.46 8.36
CA PHE A 91 4.62 -1.76 7.13
C PHE A 91 5.29 -2.48 5.96
N GLU A 92 4.50 -3.07 5.08
CA GLU A 92 5.00 -3.76 3.89
C GLU A 92 4.23 -3.30 2.65
N ASP A 93 4.92 -2.74 1.67
CA ASP A 93 4.36 -2.24 0.43
C ASP A 93 4.82 -3.04 -0.79
N PHE A 94 3.96 -3.11 -1.79
CA PHE A 94 4.27 -3.71 -3.08
C PHE A 94 5.18 -2.80 -3.89
N THR A 95 6.31 -3.34 -4.36
CA THR A 95 7.30 -2.60 -5.16
C THR A 95 7.17 -2.91 -6.65
N GLY A 96 6.90 -4.17 -7.01
CA GLY A 96 6.80 -4.57 -8.41
C GLY A 96 6.66 -6.07 -8.61
N PHE A 97 6.42 -6.46 -9.86
CA PHE A 97 6.47 -7.85 -10.29
C PHE A 97 7.91 -8.22 -10.66
N ALA A 98 8.40 -9.36 -10.14
CA ALA A 98 9.74 -9.86 -10.45
C ALA A 98 9.76 -10.73 -11.73
N ASP A 99 8.59 -11.14 -12.23
CA ASP A 99 8.49 -11.96 -13.43
C ASP A 99 7.35 -11.50 -14.37
N PRO A 100 7.46 -11.73 -15.69
CA PRO A 100 6.43 -11.35 -16.65
C PRO A 100 5.07 -12.06 -16.43
N LYS A 101 5.07 -13.24 -15.83
CA LYS A 101 3.86 -14.01 -15.52
C LYS A 101 3.18 -13.57 -14.23
N ARG A 102 3.78 -12.58 -13.53
CA ARG A 102 3.28 -12.03 -12.26
C ARG A 102 3.05 -13.08 -11.16
N LYS A 103 3.88 -14.12 -11.18
CA LYS A 103 3.91 -15.17 -10.16
C LYS A 103 4.87 -14.89 -9.01
N LEU A 104 5.70 -13.87 -9.18
CA LEU A 104 6.63 -13.39 -8.17
C LEU A 104 6.44 -11.88 -7.99
N ILE A 105 6.26 -11.45 -6.75
CA ILE A 105 6.20 -10.03 -6.39
C ILE A 105 7.37 -9.67 -5.49
N VAL A 106 7.82 -8.43 -5.61
CA VAL A 106 8.77 -7.82 -4.68
C VAL A 106 8.01 -6.90 -3.77
N THR A 107 8.26 -7.02 -2.48
CA THR A 107 7.73 -6.14 -1.44
C THR A 107 8.88 -5.48 -0.69
N ARG A 108 8.64 -4.29 -0.14
CA ARG A 108 9.52 -3.58 0.76
C ARG A 108 8.87 -3.53 2.13
N ARG A 109 9.54 -4.06 3.13
CA ARG A 109 9.02 -4.17 4.48
C ARG A 109 9.94 -3.47 5.47
N GLU A 110 9.32 -2.75 6.38
CA GLU A 110 9.97 -2.11 7.52
C GLU A 110 9.11 -2.24 8.78
N ASP A 111 9.75 -2.15 9.93
CA ASP A 111 9.12 -2.05 11.23
C ASP A 111 9.91 -1.05 12.12
N PRO A 112 9.47 -0.75 13.34
CA PRO A 112 10.17 0.21 14.20
C PRO A 112 11.63 -0.11 14.51
N GLU A 113 12.03 -1.38 14.43
CA GLU A 113 13.37 -1.86 14.79
C GLU A 113 14.22 -2.17 13.56
N THR A 114 13.57 -2.48 12.42
CA THR A 114 14.23 -2.95 11.20
C THR A 114 14.05 -1.93 10.07
N PRO A 115 15.15 -1.43 9.48
CA PRO A 115 15.06 -0.53 8.32
C PRO A 115 14.45 -1.24 7.12
N PRO A 116 14.03 -0.48 6.07
CA PRO A 116 13.44 -1.08 4.88
C PRO A 116 14.31 -2.16 4.25
N ASN A 117 13.75 -3.35 4.11
CA ASN A 117 14.34 -4.49 3.41
C ASN A 117 13.38 -5.01 2.34
N TYR A 118 13.95 -5.62 1.30
CA TYR A 118 13.20 -6.17 0.18
C TYR A 118 13.02 -7.67 0.34
N PHE A 119 11.84 -8.14 -0.05
CA PHE A 119 11.43 -9.53 0.01
C PHE A 119 10.83 -9.94 -1.32
N ILE A 120 11.00 -11.21 -1.67
CA ILE A 120 10.28 -11.83 -2.78
C ILE A 120 9.18 -12.74 -2.22
N ARG A 121 8.02 -12.72 -2.88
CA ARG A 121 6.89 -13.59 -2.53
C ARG A 121 6.38 -14.28 -3.78
N ALA A 122 6.24 -15.59 -3.72
CA ALA A 122 5.52 -16.32 -4.76
C ALA A 122 4.01 -16.03 -4.65
N VAL A 123 3.36 -15.93 -5.81
CA VAL A 123 1.89 -15.77 -5.91
C VAL A 123 1.30 -17.06 -6.42
N LYS A 124 0.46 -17.71 -5.62
CA LYS A 124 -0.25 -18.95 -5.97
C LYS A 124 -1.75 -18.75 -5.74
N ASN A 125 -2.56 -19.10 -6.73
CA ASN A 125 -4.02 -18.93 -6.67
C ASN A 125 -4.47 -17.50 -6.33
N ASN A 126 -3.76 -16.49 -6.85
CA ASN A 126 -3.94 -15.06 -6.56
C ASN A 126 -3.70 -14.68 -5.08
N VAL A 127 -2.89 -15.41 -4.35
CA VAL A 127 -2.49 -15.10 -2.97
C VAL A 127 -0.97 -15.11 -2.89
N ALA A 128 -0.39 -14.04 -2.32
CA ALA A 128 1.03 -13.97 -2.04
C ALA A 128 1.37 -14.88 -0.84
N LEU A 129 2.39 -15.72 -1.02
CA LEU A 129 2.89 -16.64 0.00
C LEU A 129 3.85 -15.91 0.96
N GLU A 130 4.43 -16.68 1.89
CA GLU A 130 5.40 -16.16 2.84
C GLU A 130 6.60 -15.49 2.15
N PRO A 131 7.14 -14.41 2.74
CA PRO A 131 8.22 -13.65 2.16
C PRO A 131 9.57 -14.34 2.33
N GLU A 132 10.38 -14.33 1.28
CA GLU A 132 11.78 -14.69 1.33
C GLU A 132 12.64 -13.43 1.23
N PRO A 133 13.62 -13.19 2.12
CA PRO A 133 14.42 -11.97 2.12
C PRO A 133 15.36 -11.90 0.91
N ILE A 134 15.37 -10.75 0.21
CA ILE A 134 16.35 -10.43 -0.84
C ILE A 134 17.50 -9.62 -0.25
N THR A 135 17.21 -8.75 0.72
CA THR A 135 18.21 -7.91 1.39
C THR A 135 18.16 -8.11 2.90
N ASN A 136 19.25 -7.75 3.56
CA ASN A 136 19.36 -7.79 5.02
C ASN A 136 20.11 -6.52 5.51
N PHE A 137 19.49 -5.37 5.28
CA PHE A 137 20.01 -4.10 5.78
C PHE A 137 19.74 -3.98 7.27
N THR A 138 20.73 -3.54 8.00
CA THR A 138 20.63 -3.24 9.44
C THR A 138 20.63 -1.73 9.65
N SER A 139 20.01 -1.26 10.72
CA SER A 139 20.02 0.17 11.05
C SER A 139 21.47 0.65 11.24
N PRO A 140 21.89 1.70 10.54
CA PRO A 140 23.22 2.29 10.73
C PRO A 140 23.35 2.96 12.10
N ASN A 141 22.24 3.31 12.74
CA ASN A 141 22.18 3.91 14.06
C ASN A 141 21.41 2.98 15.01
N LYS A 142 22.13 2.18 15.77
CA LYS A 142 21.55 1.24 16.73
C LYS A 142 20.76 1.93 17.85
N GLU A 143 21.19 3.14 18.23
CA GLU A 143 20.51 3.92 19.27
C GLU A 143 19.10 4.33 18.82
N LEU A 144 18.90 4.68 17.53
CA LEU A 144 17.57 4.99 17.00
C LEU A 144 16.65 3.75 16.90
N ALA A 145 17.23 2.57 16.74
CA ALA A 145 16.45 1.33 16.74
C ALA A 145 15.88 1.00 18.14
N GLU A 146 16.51 1.49 19.21
CA GLU A 146 16.06 1.31 20.60
C GLU A 146 14.99 2.33 21.01
N VAL A 147 14.67 3.32 20.16
CA VAL A 147 13.64 4.35 20.46
C VAL A 147 12.26 3.70 20.42
N LYS A 148 11.64 3.59 21.58
CA LYS A 148 10.25 3.13 21.69
C LYS A 148 9.31 4.13 21.01
N LYS A 149 8.41 3.61 20.16
CA LYS A 149 7.36 4.37 19.48
C LYS A 149 5.99 3.87 19.95
N GLU A 150 5.04 4.76 20.06
CA GLU A 150 3.67 4.42 20.46
C GLU A 150 2.68 5.26 19.65
N LEU A 151 1.68 4.61 19.06
CA LEU A 151 0.56 5.29 18.43
C LEU A 151 -0.42 5.72 19.52
N ILE A 152 -0.49 7.03 19.79
CA ILE A 152 -1.47 7.59 20.72
C ILE A 152 -2.70 8.04 19.95
N LYS A 153 -3.89 7.78 20.51
CA LYS A 153 -5.17 8.27 20.00
C LYS A 153 -5.77 9.19 21.06
N TYR A 154 -6.25 10.34 20.65
CA TYR A 154 -6.86 11.33 21.52
C TYR A 154 -7.97 12.09 20.80
N GLU A 155 -8.79 12.78 21.53
CA GLU A 155 -9.90 13.55 20.99
C GLU A 155 -9.63 15.04 21.20
N ARG A 156 -9.82 15.83 20.15
CA ARG A 156 -9.78 17.28 20.23
C ARG A 156 -11.04 17.80 20.94
N ASN A 157 -10.98 18.99 21.55
CA ASN A 157 -12.09 19.58 22.32
C ASN A 157 -13.41 19.71 21.56
N ASP A 158 -13.39 19.68 20.23
CA ASP A 158 -14.57 19.71 19.36
C ASP A 158 -15.06 18.31 18.93
N GLY A 159 -14.56 17.25 19.56
CA GLY A 159 -14.97 15.87 19.30
C GLY A 159 -14.29 15.21 18.10
N VAL A 160 -13.28 15.83 17.48
CA VAL A 160 -12.56 15.24 16.35
C VAL A 160 -11.52 14.26 16.87
N PRO A 161 -11.58 12.96 16.46
CA PRO A 161 -10.57 11.98 16.83
C PRO A 161 -9.26 12.28 16.10
N LEU A 162 -8.18 12.30 16.84
CA LEU A 162 -6.82 12.51 16.34
C LEU A 162 -5.93 11.35 16.75
N SER A 163 -4.83 11.18 16.02
CA SER A 163 -3.76 10.26 16.40
C SER A 163 -2.40 10.89 16.16
N GLY A 164 -1.40 10.40 16.89
CA GLY A 164 -0.01 10.83 16.73
C GLY A 164 0.94 9.73 17.14
N THR A 165 2.14 9.73 16.59
CA THR A 165 3.19 8.82 17.03
C THR A 165 4.06 9.49 18.06
N LEU A 166 4.07 8.95 19.28
CA LEU A 166 4.93 9.39 20.37
C LEU A 166 6.25 8.64 20.32
N TYR A 167 7.36 9.37 20.27
CA TYR A 167 8.73 8.83 20.34
C TYR A 167 9.27 9.06 21.74
N TYR A 168 9.60 8.00 22.45
CA TYR A 168 10.20 8.10 23.78
C TYR A 168 11.70 8.35 23.70
N PRO A 169 12.28 9.21 24.58
CA PRO A 169 13.72 9.35 24.61
C PRO A 169 14.41 8.06 25.05
N LEU A 170 15.65 7.84 24.62
CA LEU A 170 16.47 6.74 25.11
C LEU A 170 16.56 6.77 26.64
N GLY A 171 16.40 5.63 27.27
CA GLY A 171 16.41 5.51 28.72
C GLY A 171 15.19 6.16 29.42
N TYR A 172 14.06 6.32 28.71
CA TYR A 172 12.80 6.80 29.28
C TYR A 172 12.43 6.04 30.56
N LYS A 173 12.04 6.81 31.59
CA LYS A 173 11.51 6.27 32.87
C LYS A 173 10.15 6.87 33.12
N PRO A 174 9.11 6.04 33.37
CA PRO A 174 7.78 6.54 33.77
C PRO A 174 7.84 7.48 34.97
N GLY A 175 6.99 8.52 34.96
CA GLY A 175 6.93 9.49 36.06
C GLY A 175 7.96 10.62 35.98
N LYS A 176 8.96 10.54 35.09
CA LYS A 176 9.91 11.63 34.86
C LYS A 176 9.41 12.52 33.72
N ARG A 177 9.54 13.84 33.85
CA ARG A 177 9.22 14.80 32.78
C ARG A 177 10.42 14.99 31.86
N TYR A 178 10.15 15.01 30.55
CA TYR A 178 11.14 15.22 29.50
C TYR A 178 10.71 16.39 28.62
N PRO A 179 11.66 17.15 28.03
CA PRO A 179 11.35 18.12 26.98
C PRO A 179 10.66 17.41 25.84
N THR A 180 9.58 18.01 25.29
CA THR A 180 8.80 17.44 24.19
C THR A 180 8.80 18.41 23.02
N LEU A 181 9.03 17.88 21.82
CA LEU A 181 8.80 18.58 20.55
C LEU A 181 7.50 18.05 19.95
N VAL A 182 6.68 18.97 19.43
CA VAL A 182 5.40 18.67 18.74
C VAL A 182 5.48 19.18 17.32
#